data_2067904fea9ddd4489e57b2266b3e2a8
#
_entry.id   2067904fea9ddd4489e57b2266b3e2a8
#
_cell.length_a   1.000
_cell.length_b   1.000
_cell.length_c   1.000
_cell.angle_alpha   90.00
_cell.angle_beta   90.00
_cell.angle_gamma   90.00
#
_symmetry.space_group_name_H-M   'P 1'
#
loop_
_entity.id
_entity.type
_entity.pdbx_description
1 polymer ?
#
loop_
_entity_poly.entity_id
_entity_poly.type
_entity_poly.pdbx_seq_one_letter_code
_entity_poly.pdbx_strand_id
1 'polypeptide(L)'
;MEQEICRILGKSGCYFFCLLRCVGRCDDAISIYKEVVEKGWMDPDCYIKDPCAILKFLTGKKHTVKKSEVLDPNSNIIIGKWYNPTTNHSHFVVMDSNNNVTYDPLGESITVADGAVESHRLFYECK
;
A
#
# COMPACT_ATOMS: atom_id res chain seq x y z
N MET A 1 -12.51 17.91 -10.08
CA MET A 1 -12.60 16.74 -9.16
C MET A 1 -11.47 15.72 -9.40
N GLU A 2 -11.24 15.25 -10.62
CA GLU A 2 -10.17 14.29 -10.88
C GLU A 2 -8.78 14.84 -10.60
N GLN A 3 -8.54 16.12 -10.86
CA GLN A 3 -7.28 16.76 -10.54
C GLN A 3 -7.00 16.76 -9.03
N GLU A 4 -8.03 16.97 -8.23
CA GLU A 4 -7.89 16.91 -6.78
C GLU A 4 -7.63 15.49 -6.29
N ILE A 5 -8.30 14.50 -6.88
CA ILE A 5 -8.04 13.08 -6.57
C ILE A 5 -6.60 12.72 -6.92
N CYS A 6 -6.10 13.14 -8.10
CA CYS A 6 -4.71 12.91 -8.48
C CYS A 6 -3.73 13.55 -7.49
N ARG A 7 -4.03 14.76 -7.01
CA ARG A 7 -3.20 15.44 -6.01
C ARG A 7 -3.17 14.66 -4.69
N ILE A 8 -4.32 14.19 -4.21
CA ILE A 8 -4.43 13.41 -2.98
C ILE A 8 -3.69 12.09 -3.10
N LEU A 9 -3.89 11.37 -4.22
CA LEU A 9 -3.20 10.09 -4.48
C LEU A 9 -1.69 10.27 -4.51
N GLY A 10 -1.20 11.33 -5.15
CA GLY A 10 0.24 11.61 -5.22
C GLY A 10 0.84 12.00 -3.87
N LYS A 11 0.06 12.59 -2.98
CA LYS A 11 0.54 13.04 -1.66
C LYS A 11 0.42 11.96 -0.59
N SER A 12 -0.68 11.22 -0.57
CA SER A 12 -1.05 10.34 0.54
C SER A 12 -1.39 8.92 0.11
N GLY A 13 -1.27 8.61 -1.17
CA GLY A 13 -1.76 7.35 -1.74
C GLY A 13 -0.75 6.23 -1.82
N CYS A 14 0.42 6.32 -1.16
CA CYS A 14 1.47 5.31 -1.32
C CYS A 14 1.02 3.90 -0.94
N TYR A 15 0.32 3.73 0.19
CA TYR A 15 -0.21 2.42 0.58
C TYR A 15 -1.24 1.92 -0.43
N PHE A 16 -2.15 2.78 -0.83
CA PHE A 16 -3.18 2.44 -1.82
C PHE A 16 -2.56 2.00 -3.15
N PHE A 17 -1.56 2.74 -3.66
CA PHE A 17 -0.85 2.36 -4.88
C PHE A 17 -0.10 1.04 -4.74
N CYS A 18 0.46 0.74 -3.56
CA CYS A 18 1.07 -0.55 -3.30
C CYS A 18 0.07 -1.70 -3.47
N LEU A 19 -1.14 -1.55 -2.92
CA LEU A 19 -2.20 -2.56 -3.09
C LEU A 19 -2.59 -2.71 -4.56
N LEU A 20 -2.76 -1.58 -5.28
CA LEU A 20 -3.11 -1.61 -6.70
C LEU A 20 -2.01 -2.27 -7.53
N ARG A 21 -0.75 -1.99 -7.24
CA ARG A 21 0.39 -2.60 -7.94
C ARG A 21 0.41 -4.11 -7.77
N CYS A 22 0.15 -4.60 -6.57
CA CYS A 22 0.15 -6.03 -6.28
C CYS A 22 -0.94 -6.79 -7.05
N VAL A 23 -2.02 -6.13 -7.44
CA VAL A 23 -3.13 -6.73 -8.20
C VAL A 23 -3.17 -6.27 -9.66
N GLY A 24 -2.20 -5.46 -10.10
CA GLY A 24 -2.11 -5.02 -11.49
C GLY A 24 -3.16 -4.00 -11.92
N ARG A 25 -3.64 -3.15 -11.01
CA ARG A 25 -4.74 -2.23 -11.25
C ARG A 25 -4.38 -0.74 -11.09
N CYS A 26 -3.10 -0.38 -11.23
CA CYS A 26 -2.67 1.03 -11.08
C CYS A 26 -3.31 1.97 -12.10
N ASP A 27 -3.61 1.49 -13.31
CA ASP A 27 -4.22 2.31 -14.37
C ASP A 27 -5.65 2.73 -14.05
N ASP A 28 -6.32 2.01 -13.14
CA ASP A 28 -7.70 2.28 -12.74
C ASP A 28 -7.77 3.03 -11.39
N ALA A 29 -6.68 3.64 -10.95
CA ALA A 29 -6.54 4.19 -9.59
C ALA A 29 -7.66 5.17 -9.21
N ILE A 30 -8.02 6.09 -10.11
CA ILE A 30 -9.05 7.11 -9.82
C ILE A 30 -10.42 6.45 -9.65
N SER A 31 -10.78 5.54 -10.55
CA SER A 31 -12.05 4.82 -10.50
C SER A 31 -12.16 3.97 -9.23
N ILE A 32 -11.09 3.25 -8.90
CA ILE A 32 -11.04 2.42 -7.69
C ILE A 32 -11.07 3.29 -6.43
N TYR A 33 -10.37 4.43 -6.43
CA TYR A 33 -10.42 5.39 -5.33
C TYR A 33 -11.86 5.79 -5.00
N LYS A 34 -12.63 6.18 -6.02
CA LYS A 34 -14.03 6.58 -5.84
C LYS A 34 -14.87 5.46 -5.23
N GLU A 35 -14.70 4.23 -5.72
CA GLU A 35 -15.44 3.07 -5.23
C GLU A 35 -15.11 2.73 -3.78
N VAL A 36 -13.82 2.66 -3.43
CA VAL A 36 -13.41 2.26 -2.09
C VAL A 36 -13.73 3.32 -1.04
N VAL A 37 -13.67 4.60 -1.41
CA VAL A 37 -14.08 5.70 -0.52
C VAL A 37 -15.59 5.65 -0.28
N GLU A 38 -16.38 5.44 -1.34
CA GLU A 38 -17.83 5.33 -1.22
C GLU A 38 -18.24 4.16 -0.32
N LYS A 39 -17.53 3.03 -0.41
CA LYS A 39 -17.79 1.86 0.43
C LYS A 39 -17.31 2.01 1.88
N GLY A 40 -16.58 3.07 2.19
CA GLY A 40 -16.08 3.34 3.53
C GLY A 40 -14.85 2.55 3.92
N TRP A 41 -14.17 1.92 2.97
CA TRP A 41 -12.94 1.14 3.24
C TRP A 41 -11.69 2.00 3.27
N MET A 42 -11.78 3.22 2.78
CA MET A 42 -10.70 4.19 2.76
C MET A 42 -11.29 5.60 2.90
N ASP A 43 -10.64 6.47 3.65
CA ASP A 43 -11.03 7.87 3.74
C ASP A 43 -10.60 8.64 2.49
N PRO A 44 -11.23 9.80 2.20
CA PRO A 44 -10.84 10.60 1.03
C PRO A 44 -9.37 11.02 0.99
N ASP A 45 -8.69 11.07 2.14
CA ASP A 45 -7.26 11.36 2.24
C ASP A 45 -6.37 10.13 2.06
N CYS A 46 -6.94 9.01 1.62
CA CYS A 46 -6.26 7.73 1.39
C CYS A 46 -5.85 6.98 2.67
N TYR A 47 -6.42 7.33 3.81
CA TYR A 47 -6.24 6.51 5.01
C TYR A 47 -7.04 5.22 4.85
N ILE A 48 -6.34 4.09 4.73
CA ILE A 48 -6.97 2.80 4.48
C ILE A 48 -7.49 2.22 5.80
N LYS A 49 -8.81 1.98 5.85
CA LYS A 49 -9.47 1.39 7.02
C LYS A 49 -9.57 -0.12 6.93
N ASP A 50 -9.82 -0.65 5.73
CA ASP A 50 -10.01 -2.09 5.52
C ASP A 50 -9.30 -2.54 4.23
N PRO A 51 -7.98 -2.79 4.30
CA PRO A 51 -7.24 -3.21 3.12
C PRO A 51 -7.67 -4.57 2.59
N CYS A 52 -8.14 -5.46 3.46
CA CYS A 52 -8.59 -6.79 3.04
C CYS A 52 -9.90 -6.72 2.24
N ALA A 53 -10.81 -5.80 2.59
CA ALA A 53 -12.01 -5.56 1.81
C ALA A 53 -11.68 -5.01 0.42
N ILE A 54 -10.70 -4.11 0.34
CA ILE A 54 -10.22 -3.57 -0.93
C ILE A 54 -9.66 -4.70 -1.80
N LEU A 55 -8.82 -5.56 -1.25
CA LEU A 55 -8.24 -6.69 -1.99
C LEU A 55 -9.32 -7.66 -2.46
N LYS A 56 -10.31 -7.96 -1.64
CA LYS A 56 -11.42 -8.83 -2.04
C LYS A 56 -12.22 -8.22 -3.19
N PHE A 57 -12.48 -6.92 -3.13
CA PHE A 57 -13.16 -6.20 -4.21
C PHE A 57 -12.38 -6.30 -5.53
N LEU A 58 -11.04 -6.17 -5.47
CA LEU A 58 -10.21 -6.15 -6.66
C LEU A 58 -9.89 -7.55 -7.21
N THR A 59 -9.80 -8.56 -6.36
CA THR A 59 -9.34 -9.91 -6.76
C THR A 59 -10.41 -10.98 -6.65
N GLY A 60 -11.49 -10.73 -5.91
CA GLY A 60 -12.48 -11.75 -5.57
C GLY A 60 -12.02 -12.72 -4.49
N LYS A 61 -10.81 -12.58 -3.98
CA LYS A 61 -10.22 -13.48 -2.98
C LYS A 61 -10.17 -12.82 -1.62
N LYS A 62 -10.55 -13.57 -0.59
CA LYS A 62 -10.47 -13.10 0.79
C LYS A 62 -9.02 -13.13 1.28
N HIS A 63 -8.62 -12.09 2.03
CA HIS A 63 -7.29 -11.98 2.62
C HIS A 63 -7.38 -11.68 4.10
N THR A 64 -6.32 -12.03 4.83
CA THR A 64 -6.06 -11.50 6.17
C THR A 64 -4.77 -10.69 6.13
N VAL A 65 -4.62 -9.76 7.07
CA VAL A 65 -3.42 -8.91 7.18
C VAL A 65 -2.86 -8.99 8.58
N LYS A 66 -1.53 -9.00 8.66
CA LYS A 66 -0.80 -8.95 9.93
C LYS A 66 0.23 -7.82 9.87
N LYS A 67 0.24 -6.96 10.87
CA LYS A 67 1.31 -5.99 11.05
C LYS A 67 2.44 -6.66 11.83
N SER A 68 3.65 -6.65 11.28
CA SER A 68 4.79 -7.32 11.90
C SER A 68 6.08 -6.57 11.64
N GLU A 69 6.98 -6.54 12.63
CA GLU A 69 8.33 -6.04 12.45
C GLU A 69 9.20 -7.06 11.71
N VAL A 70 8.81 -8.33 11.72
CA VAL A 70 9.54 -9.44 11.12
C VAL A 70 8.86 -9.85 9.82
N LEU A 71 9.65 -10.02 8.77
CA LEU A 71 9.19 -10.49 7.47
C LEU A 71 8.82 -11.98 7.54
N ASP A 72 7.66 -12.32 6.97
CA ASP A 72 7.26 -13.71 6.74
C ASP A 72 7.33 -13.99 5.24
N PRO A 73 8.29 -14.82 4.78
CA PRO A 73 8.43 -15.12 3.36
C PRO A 73 7.27 -15.92 2.76
N ASN A 74 6.40 -16.49 3.59
CA ASN A 74 5.23 -17.25 3.15
C ASN A 74 3.99 -16.37 2.92
N SER A 75 4.07 -15.06 3.21
CA SER A 75 2.96 -14.16 2.91
C SER A 75 2.81 -13.94 1.40
N ASN A 76 1.58 -13.70 0.94
CA ASN A 76 1.29 -13.51 -0.48
C ASN A 76 1.64 -12.11 -0.97
N ILE A 77 1.43 -11.10 -0.13
CA ILE A 77 1.75 -9.70 -0.42
C ILE A 77 2.51 -9.13 0.76
N ILE A 78 3.60 -8.43 0.47
CA ILE A 78 4.43 -7.79 1.48
C ILE A 78 4.51 -6.30 1.17
N ILE A 79 4.00 -5.46 2.07
CA ILE A 79 4.10 -4.01 1.96
C ILE A 79 4.88 -3.51 3.16
N GLY A 80 6.04 -2.90 2.90
CA GLY A 80 6.90 -2.36 3.94
C GLY A 80 6.58 -0.91 4.24
N LYS A 81 6.51 -0.56 5.52
CA LYS A 81 6.44 0.82 5.97
C LYS A 81 7.86 1.24 6.37
N TRP A 82 8.42 2.17 5.63
CA TRP A 82 9.76 2.71 5.84
C TRP A 82 9.67 4.05 6.55
N TYR A 83 10.63 4.32 7.41
CA TYR A 83 10.71 5.56 8.17
C TYR A 83 12.09 6.18 8.03
N ASN A 84 12.14 7.48 7.80
CA ASN A 84 13.37 8.27 7.77
C ASN A 84 13.36 9.23 8.96
N PRO A 85 14.19 9.01 9.98
CA PRO A 85 14.19 9.86 11.17
C PRO A 85 14.71 11.28 10.90
N THR A 86 15.52 11.48 9.85
CA THR A 86 16.04 12.80 9.48
C THR A 86 14.93 13.72 8.99
N THR A 87 14.02 13.21 8.15
CA THR A 87 12.90 13.98 7.59
C THR A 87 11.60 13.79 8.37
N ASN A 88 11.55 12.81 9.29
CA ASN A 88 10.36 12.41 10.02
C ASN A 88 9.19 12.01 9.11
N HIS A 89 9.50 11.37 7.99
CA HIS A 89 8.50 10.86 7.04
C HIS A 89 8.46 9.36 7.01
N SER A 90 7.24 8.84 6.83
CA SER A 90 6.98 7.41 6.59
C SER A 90 6.49 7.22 5.15
N HIS A 91 6.79 6.05 4.58
CA HIS A 91 6.41 5.72 3.21
C HIS A 91 6.19 4.23 3.07
N PHE A 92 5.19 3.86 2.26
CA PHE A 92 4.88 2.46 1.97
C PHE A 92 5.40 2.06 0.59
N VAL A 93 6.00 0.87 0.53
CA VAL A 93 6.54 0.29 -0.71
C VAL A 93 6.18 -1.20 -0.77
N VAL A 94 6.16 -1.77 -1.97
CA VAL A 94 6.02 -3.22 -2.14
C VAL A 94 7.39 -3.86 -1.98
N MET A 95 7.45 -4.95 -1.22
CA MET A 95 8.68 -5.69 -0.95
C MET A 95 8.54 -7.15 -1.37
N ASP A 96 9.67 -7.82 -1.58
CA ASP A 96 9.71 -9.25 -1.85
C ASP A 96 10.08 -10.06 -0.60
N SER A 97 10.11 -11.39 -0.73
CA SER A 97 10.44 -12.29 0.37
C SER A 97 11.90 -12.22 0.82
N ASN A 98 12.76 -11.56 0.06
CA ASN A 98 14.17 -11.33 0.38
C ASN A 98 14.41 -9.96 1.01
N ASN A 99 13.34 -9.27 1.40
CA ASN A 99 13.37 -7.95 2.03
C ASN A 99 13.88 -6.84 1.09
N ASN A 100 13.69 -7.00 -0.22
CA ASN A 100 14.03 -5.99 -1.22
C ASN A 100 12.79 -5.20 -1.64
N VAL A 101 12.97 -3.90 -1.89
CA VAL A 101 11.90 -3.06 -2.45
C VAL A 101 11.74 -3.38 -3.92
N THR A 102 10.54 -3.79 -4.34
CA THR A 102 10.22 -4.10 -5.74
C THR A 102 9.41 -3.01 -6.42
N TYR A 103 8.74 -2.16 -5.65
CA TYR A 103 7.95 -1.05 -6.18
C TYR A 103 7.85 0.06 -5.15
N ASP A 104 8.21 1.27 -5.55
CA ASP A 104 8.05 2.49 -4.77
C ASP A 104 7.13 3.43 -5.56
N PRO A 105 5.94 3.79 -5.02
CA PRO A 105 5.02 4.69 -5.72
C PRO A 105 5.59 6.06 -6.08
N LEU A 106 6.64 6.50 -5.39
CA LEU A 106 7.34 7.75 -5.66
C LEU A 106 8.54 7.58 -6.59
N GLY A 107 8.79 6.34 -7.07
CA GLY A 107 9.98 6.00 -7.83
C GLY A 107 11.16 5.77 -6.88
N GLU A 108 12.07 6.74 -6.79
CA GLU A 108 13.14 6.71 -5.78
C GLU A 108 12.84 7.76 -4.72
N SER A 109 12.64 7.35 -3.47
CA SER A 109 12.33 8.27 -2.39
C SER A 109 13.47 8.36 -1.39
N ILE A 110 13.67 9.56 -0.83
CA ILE A 110 14.64 9.79 0.25
C ILE A 110 14.27 8.97 1.48
N THR A 111 12.99 8.76 1.73
CA THR A 111 12.51 7.97 2.87
C THR A 111 13.05 6.55 2.82
N VAL A 112 13.12 5.93 1.62
CA VAL A 112 13.67 4.59 1.45
C VAL A 112 15.20 4.64 1.40
N ALA A 113 15.79 5.58 0.65
CA ALA A 113 17.24 5.67 0.47
C ALA A 113 17.99 5.90 1.79
N ASP A 114 17.49 6.78 2.65
CA ASP A 114 18.10 7.17 3.91
C ASP A 114 17.38 6.64 5.15
N GLY A 115 16.34 5.83 4.94
CA GLY A 115 15.52 5.29 6.03
C GLY A 115 15.73 3.81 6.25
N ALA A 116 14.87 3.26 7.08
CA ALA A 116 14.84 1.83 7.39
C ALA A 116 13.41 1.34 7.47
N VAL A 117 13.20 0.06 7.21
CA VAL A 117 11.89 -0.55 7.35
C VAL A 117 11.50 -0.56 8.83
N GLU A 118 10.33 0.00 9.13
CA GLU A 118 9.79 0.07 10.49
C GLU A 118 8.92 -1.14 10.79
N SER A 119 8.08 -1.52 9.82
CA SER A 119 7.17 -2.66 9.96
C SER A 119 6.73 -3.13 8.60
N HIS A 120 6.10 -4.30 8.57
CA HIS A 120 5.53 -4.88 7.36
C HIS A 120 4.03 -5.05 7.52
N ARG A 121 3.30 -4.96 6.40
CA ARG A 121 1.91 -5.40 6.28
C ARG A 121 1.94 -6.68 5.46
N LEU A 122 1.69 -7.81 6.12
CA LEU A 122 1.78 -9.14 5.52
C LEU A 122 0.36 -9.62 5.22
N PHE A 123 0.08 -9.87 3.95
CA PHE A 123 -1.24 -10.31 3.52
C PHE A 123 -1.21 -11.78 3.12
N TYR A 124 -2.21 -12.52 3.58
CA TYR A 124 -2.35 -13.95 3.35
C TYR A 124 -3.68 -14.20 2.66
N GLU A 125 -3.65 -14.94 1.54
CA GLU A 125 -4.89 -15.39 0.90
C GLU A 125 -5.55 -16.47 1.76
N CYS A 126 -6.85 -16.33 1.99
CA CYS A 126 -7.64 -17.36 2.67
C CYS A 126 -8.06 -18.43 1.67
N LYS A 127 -7.83 -19.67 2.01
CA LYS A 127 -8.21 -20.82 1.17
C LYS A 127 -9.63 -21.27 1.47
#